data_4b0e620c15f3b3f0a5709cce4cdeb122
#
_entry.id   4b0e620c15f3b3f0a5709cce4cdeb122
#
_cell.length_a   1.000
_cell.length_b   1.000
_cell.length_c   1.000
_cell.angle_alpha   90.00
_cell.angle_beta   90.00
_cell.angle_gamma   90.00
#
_symmetry.space_group_name_H-M   'P 1'
#
loop_
_entity.id
_entity.type
_entity.pdbx_description
1 polymer ?
#
loop_
_entity_poly.entity_id
_entity_poly.type
_entity_poly.pdbx_seq_one_letter_code
_entity_poly.pdbx_strand_id
1 'polypeptide(L)'
;MDLSIENKALRQSKRRKPDFEELYIAVREHEKKVYTDAQLQALPDFDSHSKEWEIRKHSCDRLFAYLLKKEKFLRILEVGCGNGWLSAKMAALPDCYVTGLDVNMAEISQANRVFKKPNLEFVYDAFNDNTFEKERFDIIVFAASLQYFPSVVGVLQQAVRILNRGGEIHIIDTPFYNPMEAAKAAGRCRSYYTDMGIPEMADHYFHHDISEFWGFNYRVLFNPSGLLNRLFKKDPFYWIAINK
;
A
#
# COMPACT_ATOMS: atom_id res chain seq x y z
N MET A 1 -48.84 4.15 -20.48
CA MET A 1 -47.37 4.13 -20.23
C MET A 1 -47.11 5.12 -19.14
N ASP A 2 -46.74 4.62 -17.99
CA ASP A 2 -46.85 5.30 -16.71
C ASP A 2 -45.60 6.13 -16.39
N LEU A 3 -45.72 7.46 -16.55
CA LEU A 3 -44.68 8.46 -16.23
C LEU A 3 -44.35 8.54 -14.71
N SER A 4 -45.01 7.72 -13.87
CA SER A 4 -44.82 7.68 -12.42
C SER A 4 -43.62 6.85 -11.99
N ILE A 5 -43.11 5.95 -12.85
CA ILE A 5 -41.96 5.05 -12.50
C ILE A 5 -40.63 5.75 -12.74
N GLU A 6 -40.51 6.60 -13.77
CA GLU A 6 -39.26 7.35 -14.03
C GLU A 6 -38.99 8.43 -12.99
N ASN A 7 -40.01 9.04 -12.40
CA ASN A 7 -39.84 10.04 -11.34
C ASN A 7 -39.46 9.47 -9.95
N LYS A 8 -39.58 8.17 -9.74
CA LYS A 8 -39.21 7.52 -8.48
C LYS A 8 -37.70 7.14 -8.45
N ALA A 9 -37.12 6.85 -9.60
CA ALA A 9 -35.71 6.57 -9.75
C ALA A 9 -34.82 7.84 -9.57
N LEU A 10 -35.33 9.00 -9.98
CA LEU A 10 -34.65 10.30 -9.89
C LEU A 10 -34.72 10.96 -8.49
N ARG A 11 -35.54 10.46 -7.56
CA ARG A 11 -35.68 11.03 -6.20
C ARG A 11 -34.90 10.31 -5.11
N GLN A 12 -34.08 9.29 -5.39
CA GLN A 12 -33.24 8.59 -4.44
C GLN A 12 -31.74 8.81 -4.64
N SER A 13 -31.32 9.88 -5.26
CA SER A 13 -29.97 10.40 -5.10
C SER A 13 -29.85 11.19 -3.78
N LYS A 14 -30.10 10.55 -2.65
CA LYS A 14 -29.38 10.92 -1.43
C LYS A 14 -27.92 10.68 -1.78
N ARG A 15 -27.10 11.74 -1.84
CA ARG A 15 -25.65 11.66 -2.06
C ARG A 15 -25.11 10.56 -1.14
N ARG A 16 -24.88 9.37 -1.71
CA ARG A 16 -24.12 8.31 -1.06
C ARG A 16 -22.77 8.93 -0.73
N LYS A 17 -22.29 8.83 0.51
CA LYS A 17 -20.91 9.22 0.79
C LYS A 17 -20.04 8.41 -0.15
N PRO A 18 -19.09 9.06 -0.86
CA PRO A 18 -18.16 8.34 -1.71
C PRO A 18 -17.43 7.31 -0.82
N ASP A 19 -17.23 6.11 -1.36
CA ASP A 19 -16.44 5.11 -0.65
C ASP A 19 -14.93 5.37 -0.82
N PHE A 20 -14.11 4.64 -0.08
CA PHE A 20 -12.66 4.82 -0.09
C PHE A 20 -12.08 4.69 -1.50
N GLU A 21 -12.58 3.75 -2.31
CA GLU A 21 -12.10 3.52 -3.67
C GLU A 21 -12.31 4.76 -4.57
N GLU A 22 -13.52 5.34 -4.53
CA GLU A 22 -13.86 6.54 -5.29
C GLU A 22 -13.00 7.74 -4.87
N LEU A 23 -12.83 7.94 -3.55
CA LEU A 23 -12.00 9.02 -2.99
C LEU A 23 -10.52 8.86 -3.38
N TYR A 24 -10.00 7.64 -3.28
CA TYR A 24 -8.61 7.35 -3.61
C TYR A 24 -8.29 7.63 -5.07
N ILE A 25 -9.14 7.18 -6.00
CA ILE A 25 -8.95 7.44 -7.43
C ILE A 25 -9.05 8.94 -7.73
N ALA A 26 -10.01 9.66 -7.14
CA ALA A 26 -10.12 11.11 -7.34
C ALA A 26 -8.85 11.85 -6.89
N VAL A 27 -8.24 11.44 -5.76
CA VAL A 27 -6.93 11.98 -5.32
C VAL A 27 -5.84 11.65 -6.34
N ARG A 28 -5.76 10.40 -6.82
CA ARG A 28 -4.75 9.99 -7.81
C ARG A 28 -4.87 10.75 -9.13
N GLU A 29 -6.10 11.02 -9.59
CA GLU A 29 -6.36 11.84 -10.76
C GLU A 29 -5.90 13.29 -10.57
N HIS A 30 -6.25 13.90 -9.43
CA HIS A 30 -5.83 15.26 -9.09
C HIS A 30 -4.30 15.38 -9.02
N GLU A 31 -3.62 14.37 -8.45
CA GLU A 31 -2.17 14.28 -8.39
C GLU A 31 -1.52 13.89 -9.73
N LYS A 32 -2.30 13.60 -10.79
CA LYS A 32 -1.82 13.08 -12.09
C LYS A 32 -1.03 11.78 -11.95
N LYS A 33 -1.45 10.91 -11.04
CA LYS A 33 -0.83 9.61 -10.74
C LYS A 33 -1.66 8.41 -11.23
N VAL A 34 -2.65 8.65 -12.08
CA VAL A 34 -3.30 7.60 -12.88
C VAL A 34 -2.47 7.39 -14.14
N TYR A 35 -1.80 6.25 -14.21
CA TYR A 35 -0.85 5.95 -15.27
C TYR A 35 -1.50 5.21 -16.43
N THR A 36 -1.04 5.46 -17.66
CA THR A 36 -1.32 4.59 -18.81
C THR A 36 -0.62 3.24 -18.64
N ASP A 37 -1.04 2.23 -19.40
CA ASP A 37 -0.43 0.89 -19.34
C ASP A 37 1.09 0.93 -19.66
N ALA A 38 1.50 1.77 -20.62
CA ALA A 38 2.91 1.96 -20.97
C ALA A 38 3.71 2.62 -19.84
N GLN A 39 3.13 3.63 -19.19
CA GLN A 39 3.75 4.30 -18.06
C GLN A 39 3.87 3.36 -16.86
N LEU A 40 2.82 2.57 -16.60
CA LEU A 40 2.83 1.59 -15.52
C LEU A 40 3.91 0.53 -15.71
N GLN A 41 4.10 0.03 -16.95
CA GLN A 41 5.19 -0.91 -17.28
C GLN A 41 6.58 -0.34 -17.03
N ALA A 42 6.75 0.98 -17.21
CA ALA A 42 8.02 1.68 -17.05
C ALA A 42 8.36 2.04 -15.60
N LEU A 43 7.44 1.84 -14.64
CA LEU A 43 7.71 2.12 -13.22
C LEU A 43 8.82 1.21 -12.66
N PRO A 44 9.66 1.73 -11.79
CA PRO A 44 9.75 3.07 -11.21
C PRO A 44 10.55 4.08 -12.06
N ASP A 45 10.96 3.72 -13.26
CA ASP A 45 11.87 4.54 -14.08
C ASP A 45 11.11 5.56 -14.96
N PHE A 46 9.79 5.69 -14.79
CA PHE A 46 8.97 6.70 -15.45
C PHE A 46 8.97 8.03 -14.66
N ASP A 47 9.26 9.12 -15.37
CA ASP A 47 9.77 10.39 -14.78
C ASP A 47 8.70 11.42 -14.37
N SER A 48 7.43 11.16 -14.36
CA SER A 48 6.45 12.22 -14.05
C SER A 48 6.47 12.69 -12.59
N HIS A 49 7.06 11.89 -11.66
CA HIS A 49 7.16 12.19 -10.22
C HIS A 49 8.50 11.68 -9.69
N SER A 50 9.58 12.10 -10.30
CA SER A 50 10.93 11.57 -10.14
C SER A 50 11.36 11.37 -8.68
N LYS A 51 11.10 12.33 -7.79
CA LYS A 51 11.51 12.23 -6.38
C LYS A 51 10.77 11.14 -5.60
N GLU A 52 9.47 10.98 -5.81
CA GLU A 52 8.68 9.91 -5.17
C GLU A 52 9.16 8.54 -5.67
N TRP A 53 9.33 8.41 -6.98
CA TRP A 53 9.76 7.17 -7.59
C TRP A 53 11.22 6.83 -7.29
N GLU A 54 12.09 7.84 -7.10
CA GLU A 54 13.45 7.61 -6.60
C GLU A 54 13.44 6.98 -5.20
N ILE A 55 12.61 7.50 -4.28
CA ILE A 55 12.45 6.94 -2.93
C ILE A 55 11.92 5.50 -3.00
N ARG A 56 10.85 5.26 -3.78
CA ARG A 56 10.25 3.94 -3.96
C ARG A 56 11.22 2.94 -4.59
N LYS A 57 12.05 3.38 -5.54
CA LYS A 57 13.10 2.56 -6.14
C LYS A 57 14.12 2.14 -5.09
N HIS A 58 14.61 3.06 -4.26
CA HIS A 58 15.55 2.72 -3.18
C HIS A 58 14.96 1.71 -2.18
N SER A 59 13.70 1.87 -1.82
CA SER A 59 13.00 0.92 -0.93
C SER A 59 12.86 -0.45 -1.58
N CYS A 60 12.48 -0.49 -2.85
CA CYS A 60 12.39 -1.71 -3.66
C CYS A 60 13.74 -2.43 -3.75
N ASP A 61 14.83 -1.72 -4.08
CA ASP A 61 16.17 -2.29 -4.22
C ASP A 61 16.67 -2.89 -2.90
N ARG A 62 16.41 -2.21 -1.77
CA ARG A 62 16.75 -2.74 -0.43
C ARG A 62 15.94 -4.00 -0.09
N LEU A 63 14.63 -3.98 -0.35
CA LEU A 63 13.76 -5.13 -0.14
C LEU A 63 14.23 -6.32 -0.97
N PHE A 64 14.55 -6.12 -2.24
CA PHE A 64 15.02 -7.17 -3.14
C PHE A 64 16.36 -7.76 -2.69
N ALA A 65 17.33 -6.91 -2.34
CA ALA A 65 18.60 -7.37 -1.81
C ALA A 65 18.45 -8.19 -0.52
N TYR A 66 17.40 -7.94 0.26
CA TYR A 66 17.06 -8.71 1.44
C TYR A 66 16.40 -10.05 1.08
N LEU A 67 15.40 -10.03 0.19
CA LEU A 67 14.66 -11.23 -0.20
C LEU A 67 15.55 -12.24 -0.92
N LEU A 68 16.46 -11.80 -1.78
CA LEU A 68 17.43 -12.66 -2.48
C LEU A 68 18.33 -13.46 -1.52
N LYS A 69 18.59 -12.96 -0.32
CA LYS A 69 19.40 -13.68 0.69
C LYS A 69 18.65 -14.83 1.38
N LYS A 70 17.33 -14.96 1.14
CA LYS A 70 16.53 -16.03 1.74
C LYS A 70 16.82 -17.40 1.12
N GLU A 71 17.32 -17.46 -0.11
CA GLU A 71 17.75 -18.69 -0.80
C GLU A 71 16.75 -19.84 -0.72
N LYS A 72 15.44 -19.53 -0.77
CA LYS A 72 14.33 -20.48 -0.74
C LYS A 72 13.16 -19.95 -1.55
N PHE A 73 12.24 -20.85 -1.92
CA PHE A 73 10.97 -20.45 -2.51
C PHE A 73 10.16 -19.59 -1.52
N LEU A 74 9.64 -18.45 -2.00
CA LEU A 74 8.88 -17.50 -1.20
C LEU A 74 7.46 -17.31 -1.74
N ARG A 75 6.47 -17.49 -0.90
CA ARG A 75 5.12 -16.99 -1.13
C ARG A 75 5.01 -15.60 -0.54
N ILE A 76 4.79 -14.60 -1.40
CA ILE A 76 4.80 -13.18 -1.03
C ILE A 76 3.40 -12.62 -1.23
N LEU A 77 2.89 -11.90 -0.23
CA LEU A 77 1.68 -11.09 -0.32
C LEU A 77 2.04 -9.61 -0.22
N GLU A 78 1.62 -8.80 -1.17
CA GLU A 78 1.61 -7.35 -1.06
C GLU A 78 0.20 -6.87 -0.71
N VAL A 79 0.04 -6.21 0.44
CA VAL A 79 -1.24 -5.68 0.93
C VAL A 79 -1.34 -4.20 0.60
N GLY A 80 -2.36 -3.83 -0.18
CA GLY A 80 -2.49 -2.50 -0.77
C GLY A 80 -1.53 -2.31 -1.94
N CYS A 81 -1.57 -3.25 -2.91
CA CYS A 81 -0.62 -3.26 -4.03
C CYS A 81 -0.89 -2.18 -5.09
N GLY A 82 -2.05 -1.51 -5.03
CA GLY A 82 -2.47 -0.52 -6.00
C GLY A 82 -2.39 -1.05 -7.43
N ASN A 83 -1.70 -0.31 -8.29
CA ASN A 83 -1.51 -0.69 -9.70
C ASN A 83 -0.55 -1.89 -9.93
N GLY A 84 -0.06 -2.52 -8.86
CA GLY A 84 0.70 -3.77 -8.93
C GLY A 84 2.16 -3.67 -9.38
N TRP A 85 2.73 -2.48 -9.53
CA TRP A 85 4.10 -2.31 -10.02
C TRP A 85 5.14 -3.05 -9.17
N LEU A 86 5.03 -2.98 -7.82
CA LEU A 86 5.98 -3.62 -6.91
C LEU A 86 5.76 -5.14 -6.87
N SER A 87 4.50 -5.62 -6.85
CA SER A 87 4.17 -7.03 -7.01
C SER A 87 4.79 -7.62 -8.29
N ALA A 88 4.68 -6.91 -9.42
CA ALA A 88 5.26 -7.34 -10.69
C ALA A 88 6.78 -7.36 -10.67
N LYS A 89 7.42 -6.42 -9.96
CA LYS A 89 8.88 -6.41 -9.74
C LYS A 89 9.29 -7.56 -8.83
N MET A 90 8.60 -7.81 -7.71
CA MET A 90 8.86 -8.96 -6.82
C MET A 90 8.71 -10.30 -7.57
N ALA A 91 7.71 -10.43 -8.45
CA ALA A 91 7.54 -11.62 -9.28
C ALA A 91 8.62 -11.82 -10.35
N ALA A 92 9.58 -10.90 -10.48
CA ALA A 92 10.80 -11.09 -11.30
C ALA A 92 11.96 -11.68 -10.49
N LEU A 93 11.85 -11.78 -9.17
CA LEU A 93 12.82 -12.47 -8.33
C LEU A 93 12.74 -13.99 -8.60
N PRO A 94 13.86 -14.73 -8.48
CA PRO A 94 13.83 -16.18 -8.56
C PRO A 94 13.02 -16.79 -7.40
N ASP A 95 12.50 -17.99 -7.65
CA ASP A 95 11.89 -18.84 -6.64
C ASP A 95 10.84 -18.14 -5.76
N CYS A 96 9.88 -17.43 -6.39
CA CYS A 96 8.79 -16.79 -5.69
C CYS A 96 7.44 -16.94 -6.41
N TYR A 97 6.37 -16.84 -5.63
CA TYR A 97 5.00 -16.61 -6.09
C TYR A 97 4.45 -15.38 -5.37
N VAL A 98 3.91 -14.43 -6.12
CA VAL A 98 3.48 -13.14 -5.58
C VAL A 98 1.98 -12.97 -5.77
N THR A 99 1.30 -12.60 -4.69
CA THR A 99 -0.09 -12.18 -4.69
C THR A 99 -0.15 -10.70 -4.32
N GLY A 100 -0.70 -9.87 -5.20
CA GLY A 100 -1.03 -8.47 -4.91
C GLY A 100 -2.50 -8.34 -4.52
N LEU A 101 -2.79 -7.73 -3.38
CA LEU A 101 -4.15 -7.49 -2.89
C LEU A 101 -4.42 -6.00 -2.82
N ASP A 102 -5.56 -5.55 -3.36
CA ASP A 102 -6.04 -4.18 -3.20
C ASP A 102 -7.55 -4.10 -3.22
N VAL A 103 -8.11 -3.05 -2.61
CA VAL A 103 -9.55 -2.73 -2.60
C VAL A 103 -9.95 -1.87 -3.79
N ASN A 104 -9.02 -1.47 -4.66
CA ASN A 104 -9.29 -0.62 -5.81
C ASN A 104 -9.43 -1.46 -7.08
N MET A 105 -10.67 -1.60 -7.58
CA MET A 105 -10.98 -2.39 -8.77
C MET A 105 -10.32 -1.84 -10.03
N ALA A 106 -10.21 -0.52 -10.17
CA ALA A 106 -9.62 0.10 -11.35
C ALA A 106 -8.11 -0.23 -11.45
N GLU A 107 -7.38 -0.11 -10.33
CA GLU A 107 -5.96 -0.44 -10.25
C GLU A 107 -5.71 -1.94 -10.43
N ILE A 108 -6.48 -2.81 -9.79
CA ILE A 108 -6.38 -4.28 -9.96
C ILE A 108 -6.68 -4.70 -11.40
N SER A 109 -7.70 -4.10 -12.03
CA SER A 109 -8.01 -4.38 -13.44
C SER A 109 -6.87 -3.98 -14.37
N GLN A 110 -6.22 -2.84 -14.10
CA GLN A 110 -5.04 -2.40 -14.84
C GLN A 110 -3.85 -3.32 -14.60
N ALA A 111 -3.56 -3.66 -13.34
CA ALA A 111 -2.47 -4.56 -12.97
C ALA A 111 -2.59 -5.92 -13.67
N ASN A 112 -3.78 -6.54 -13.65
CA ASN A 112 -4.07 -7.80 -14.34
C ASN A 112 -3.89 -7.72 -15.86
N ARG A 113 -4.19 -6.56 -16.46
CA ARG A 113 -4.02 -6.35 -17.91
C ARG A 113 -2.55 -6.18 -18.30
N VAL A 114 -1.80 -5.44 -17.47
CA VAL A 114 -0.42 -5.02 -17.77
C VAL A 114 0.60 -6.09 -17.39
N PHE A 115 0.45 -6.71 -16.23
CA PHE A 115 1.42 -7.63 -15.66
C PHE A 115 0.93 -9.09 -15.73
N LYS A 116 1.35 -9.79 -16.77
CA LYS A 116 1.01 -11.21 -16.98
C LYS A 116 2.24 -12.09 -16.74
N LYS A 117 2.31 -12.74 -15.59
CA LYS A 117 3.38 -13.70 -15.24
C LYS A 117 2.75 -14.93 -14.57
N PRO A 118 3.30 -16.14 -14.79
CA PRO A 118 2.73 -17.38 -14.23
C PRO A 118 2.83 -17.47 -12.69
N ASN A 119 3.71 -16.68 -12.09
CA ASN A 119 3.96 -16.61 -10.65
C ASN A 119 3.45 -15.31 -10.01
N LEU A 120 2.46 -14.64 -10.63
CA LEU A 120 1.88 -13.39 -10.17
C LEU A 120 0.36 -13.43 -10.34
N GLU A 121 -0.35 -13.10 -9.28
CA GLU A 121 -1.80 -12.89 -9.32
C GLU A 121 -2.19 -11.61 -8.59
N PHE A 122 -3.34 -11.03 -8.96
CA PHE A 122 -3.92 -9.88 -8.30
C PHE A 122 -5.33 -10.19 -7.84
N VAL A 123 -5.62 -9.83 -6.58
CA VAL A 123 -6.87 -10.10 -5.90
C VAL A 123 -7.54 -8.77 -5.55
N TYR A 124 -8.78 -8.58 -5.98
CA TYR A 124 -9.63 -7.46 -5.57
C TYR A 124 -10.43 -7.87 -4.34
N ASP A 125 -9.99 -7.48 -3.17
CA ASP A 125 -10.67 -7.71 -1.89
C ASP A 125 -10.11 -6.78 -0.80
N ALA A 126 -10.84 -6.64 0.31
CA ALA A 126 -10.32 -6.04 1.53
C ALA A 126 -9.45 -7.05 2.29
N PHE A 127 -8.35 -6.57 2.87
CA PHE A 127 -7.53 -7.41 3.75
C PHE A 127 -8.25 -7.65 5.07
N ASN A 128 -8.74 -8.86 5.27
CA ASN A 128 -9.48 -9.29 6.46
C ASN A 128 -9.23 -10.78 6.76
N ASP A 129 -9.79 -11.30 7.86
CA ASP A 129 -9.56 -12.66 8.36
C ASP A 129 -9.99 -13.77 7.37
N ASN A 130 -10.90 -13.47 6.43
CA ASN A 130 -11.46 -14.45 5.50
C ASN A 130 -10.76 -14.48 4.15
N THR A 131 -10.11 -13.37 3.76
CA THR A 131 -9.53 -13.21 2.41
C THR A 131 -8.52 -14.31 2.08
N PHE A 132 -7.70 -14.72 3.07
CA PHE A 132 -6.66 -15.75 2.91
C PHE A 132 -6.74 -16.82 4.01
N GLU A 133 -7.93 -17.26 4.39
CA GLU A 133 -8.13 -18.19 5.51
C GLU A 133 -7.30 -19.48 5.41
N LYS A 134 -7.16 -20.02 4.20
CA LYS A 134 -6.44 -21.28 3.92
C LYS A 134 -5.03 -21.09 3.36
N GLU A 135 -4.66 -19.86 3.07
CA GLU A 135 -3.35 -19.56 2.49
C GLU A 135 -2.34 -19.17 3.57
N ARG A 136 -1.07 -19.37 3.26
CA ARG A 136 0.05 -18.97 4.12
C ARG A 136 1.15 -18.36 3.26
N PHE A 137 1.74 -17.29 3.81
CA PHE A 137 2.79 -16.51 3.14
C PHE A 137 4.09 -16.56 3.95
N ASP A 138 5.21 -16.53 3.26
CA ASP A 138 6.51 -16.39 3.89
C ASP A 138 6.86 -14.93 4.14
N ILE A 139 6.39 -14.07 3.24
CA ILE A 139 6.61 -12.62 3.30
C ILE A 139 5.28 -11.91 3.08
N ILE A 140 4.97 -10.92 3.92
CA ILE A 140 3.88 -9.97 3.70
C ILE A 140 4.48 -8.58 3.64
N VAL A 141 4.12 -7.81 2.60
CA VAL A 141 4.65 -6.46 2.38
C VAL A 141 3.52 -5.43 2.45
N PHE A 142 3.72 -4.39 3.24
CA PHE A 142 2.94 -3.15 3.22
C PHE A 142 3.84 -2.06 2.65
N ALA A 143 3.63 -1.68 1.39
CA ALA A 143 4.42 -0.65 0.71
C ALA A 143 3.56 0.59 0.47
N ALA A 144 3.76 1.66 1.24
CA ALA A 144 2.96 2.88 1.19
C ALA A 144 1.44 2.61 1.31
N SER A 145 1.05 1.61 2.08
CA SER A 145 -0.36 1.20 2.24
C SER A 145 -0.83 1.18 3.70
N LEU A 146 0.07 1.03 4.68
CA LEU A 146 -0.31 0.87 6.09
C LEU A 146 -1.07 2.10 6.65
N GLN A 147 -0.81 3.30 6.14
CA GLN A 147 -1.49 4.54 6.52
C GLN A 147 -3.00 4.56 6.18
N TYR A 148 -3.49 3.62 5.39
CA TYR A 148 -4.92 3.49 5.07
C TYR A 148 -5.66 2.53 6.00
N PHE A 149 -4.97 1.89 6.94
CA PHE A 149 -5.56 1.02 7.95
C PHE A 149 -5.77 1.77 9.27
N PRO A 150 -6.97 1.74 9.86
CA PRO A 150 -7.26 2.51 11.07
C PRO A 150 -6.52 1.98 12.33
N SER A 151 -6.04 0.75 12.31
CA SER A 151 -5.31 0.12 13.42
C SER A 151 -4.14 -0.70 12.89
N VAL A 152 -2.92 -0.24 13.17
CA VAL A 152 -1.69 -1.00 12.89
C VAL A 152 -1.72 -2.34 13.62
N VAL A 153 -2.05 -2.34 14.91
CA VAL A 153 -2.10 -3.57 15.72
C VAL A 153 -3.09 -4.56 15.13
N GLY A 154 -4.29 -4.11 14.75
CA GLY A 154 -5.32 -4.98 14.19
C GLY A 154 -4.89 -5.64 12.88
N VAL A 155 -4.39 -4.84 11.92
CA VAL A 155 -3.99 -5.36 10.61
C VAL A 155 -2.75 -6.26 10.72
N LEU A 156 -1.80 -5.95 11.59
CA LEU A 156 -0.62 -6.78 11.80
C LEU A 156 -0.96 -8.11 12.48
N GLN A 157 -1.91 -8.13 13.42
CA GLN A 157 -2.40 -9.38 14.02
C GLN A 157 -3.04 -10.29 12.96
N GLN A 158 -3.82 -9.73 12.03
CA GLN A 158 -4.37 -10.48 10.88
C GLN A 158 -3.23 -11.03 10.00
N ALA A 159 -2.25 -10.18 9.66
CA ALA A 159 -1.11 -10.59 8.84
C ALA A 159 -0.31 -11.73 9.49
N VAL A 160 -0.05 -11.66 10.81
CA VAL A 160 0.65 -12.72 11.55
C VAL A 160 -0.08 -14.06 11.49
N ARG A 161 -1.43 -14.07 11.47
CA ARG A 161 -2.21 -15.33 11.40
C ARG A 161 -1.96 -16.09 10.10
N ILE A 162 -1.81 -15.40 8.99
CA ILE A 162 -1.60 -15.98 7.66
C ILE A 162 -0.12 -16.14 7.29
N LEU A 163 0.83 -15.74 8.15
CA LEU A 163 2.24 -16.03 7.96
C LEU A 163 2.58 -17.50 8.24
N ASN A 164 3.49 -18.05 7.47
CA ASN A 164 4.22 -19.27 7.79
C ASN A 164 5.05 -19.10 9.07
N ARG A 165 5.39 -20.21 9.72
CA ARG A 165 6.37 -20.19 10.82
C ARG A 165 7.72 -19.70 10.29
N GLY A 166 8.29 -18.68 10.94
CA GLY A 166 9.51 -17.99 10.48
C GLY A 166 9.29 -17.07 9.27
N GLY A 167 8.02 -16.76 8.95
CA GLY A 167 7.68 -15.72 7.99
C GLY A 167 7.85 -14.31 8.56
N GLU A 168 7.88 -13.33 7.69
CA GLU A 168 8.15 -11.93 8.03
C GLU A 168 7.13 -10.98 7.39
N ILE A 169 6.80 -9.89 8.11
CA ILE A 169 6.06 -8.75 7.57
C ILE A 169 7.06 -7.63 7.35
N HIS A 170 7.06 -7.03 6.16
CA HIS A 170 7.87 -5.86 5.83
C HIS A 170 6.98 -4.64 5.62
N ILE A 171 7.32 -3.53 6.27
CA ILE A 171 6.63 -2.25 6.13
C ILE A 171 7.65 -1.25 5.59
N ILE A 172 7.37 -0.71 4.40
CA ILE A 172 8.18 0.28 3.69
C ILE A 172 7.31 1.44 3.20
N ASP A 173 7.93 2.56 2.91
CA ASP A 173 7.30 3.76 2.33
C ASP A 173 6.07 4.27 3.10
N THR A 174 6.02 4.02 4.41
CA THR A 174 4.98 4.50 5.31
C THR A 174 5.57 5.50 6.31
N PRO A 175 4.98 6.70 6.47
CA PRO A 175 5.41 7.65 7.47
C PRO A 175 4.97 7.22 8.87
N PHE A 176 5.89 7.35 9.84
CA PHE A 176 5.59 7.20 11.26
C PHE A 176 5.91 8.50 11.99
N TYR A 177 5.10 8.83 12.97
CA TYR A 177 5.14 10.08 13.69
C TYR A 177 5.33 9.85 15.20
N ASN A 178 5.85 10.83 15.92
CA ASN A 178 5.63 10.87 17.36
C ASN A 178 4.24 11.50 17.65
N PRO A 179 3.67 11.33 18.85
CA PRO A 179 2.30 11.79 19.15
C PRO A 179 2.06 13.29 18.88
N MET A 180 3.07 14.14 19.12
CA MET A 180 2.95 15.59 18.89
C MET A 180 2.97 15.92 17.39
N GLU A 181 3.76 15.22 16.63
CA GLU A 181 3.86 15.39 15.17
C GLU A 181 2.67 14.78 14.44
N ALA A 182 2.07 13.70 14.95
CA ALA A 182 0.88 13.08 14.38
C ALA A 182 -0.30 14.06 14.28
N ALA A 183 -0.57 14.83 15.34
CA ALA A 183 -1.64 15.84 15.33
C ALA A 183 -1.39 16.93 14.27
N LYS A 184 -0.15 17.40 14.15
CA LYS A 184 0.23 18.40 13.13
C LYS A 184 0.15 17.80 11.70
N ALA A 185 0.54 16.55 11.53
CA ALA A 185 0.46 15.85 10.26
C ALA A 185 -1.00 15.64 9.84
N ALA A 186 -1.88 15.27 10.77
CA ALA A 186 -3.32 15.15 10.53
C ALA A 186 -3.92 16.49 10.08
N GLY A 187 -3.53 17.61 10.71
CA GLY A 187 -3.95 18.95 10.28
C GLY A 187 -3.51 19.27 8.85
N ARG A 188 -2.25 19.02 8.50
CA ARG A 188 -1.73 19.22 7.12
C ARG A 188 -2.43 18.32 6.10
N CYS A 189 -2.68 17.07 6.47
CA CYS A 189 -3.38 16.09 5.65
C CYS A 189 -4.81 16.56 5.34
N ARG A 190 -5.54 17.03 6.34
CA ARG A 190 -6.89 17.58 6.17
C ARG A 190 -6.89 18.83 5.27
N SER A 191 -5.96 19.78 5.48
CA SER A 191 -5.82 20.94 4.59
C SER A 191 -5.54 20.51 3.16
N TYR A 192 -4.61 19.58 2.96
CA TYR A 192 -4.23 19.08 1.64
C TYR A 192 -5.41 18.51 0.85
N TYR A 193 -6.21 17.64 1.46
CA TYR A 193 -7.39 17.07 0.81
C TYR A 193 -8.54 18.08 0.68
N THR A 194 -8.65 19.05 1.58
CA THR A 194 -9.62 20.15 1.46
C THR A 194 -9.29 21.03 0.25
N ASP A 195 -8.02 21.37 0.06
CA ASP A 195 -7.55 22.19 -1.06
C ASP A 195 -7.76 21.47 -2.41
N MET A 196 -7.77 20.14 -2.42
CA MET A 196 -8.13 19.32 -3.59
C MET A 196 -9.65 19.23 -3.83
N GLY A 197 -10.49 19.68 -2.89
CA GLY A 197 -11.93 19.48 -2.94
C GLY A 197 -12.40 18.07 -2.57
N ILE A 198 -11.55 17.28 -1.90
CA ILE A 198 -11.80 15.88 -1.49
C ILE A 198 -11.53 15.73 0.03
N PRO A 199 -12.17 16.54 0.90
CA PRO A 199 -11.85 16.57 2.34
C PRO A 199 -12.15 15.25 3.05
N GLU A 200 -13.09 14.43 2.55
CA GLU A 200 -13.46 13.14 3.11
C GLU A 200 -12.30 12.13 3.08
N MET A 201 -11.35 12.28 2.16
CA MET A 201 -10.19 11.40 2.10
C MET A 201 -9.31 11.49 3.35
N ALA A 202 -9.33 12.62 4.07
CA ALA A 202 -8.60 12.77 5.32
C ALA A 202 -9.07 11.82 6.43
N ASP A 203 -10.31 11.33 6.37
CA ASP A 203 -10.87 10.40 7.34
C ASP A 203 -10.39 8.95 7.07
N HIS A 204 -9.75 8.71 5.93
CA HIS A 204 -9.19 7.42 5.50
C HIS A 204 -7.65 7.41 5.53
N TYR A 205 -6.99 8.47 5.98
CA TYR A 205 -5.53 8.55 6.09
C TYR A 205 -5.12 8.68 7.57
N PHE A 206 -4.50 7.64 8.10
CA PHE A 206 -4.14 7.52 9.51
C PHE A 206 -2.66 7.85 9.74
N HIS A 207 -2.37 8.51 10.86
CA HIS A 207 -1.03 8.98 11.23
C HIS A 207 -0.51 8.14 12.40
N HIS A 208 0.15 7.05 12.07
CA HIS A 208 0.62 6.04 13.02
C HIS A 208 1.89 6.46 13.77
N ASP A 209 2.02 5.95 14.99
CA ASP A 209 3.21 6.08 15.82
C ASP A 209 4.04 4.78 15.80
N ILE A 210 5.35 4.92 15.84
CA ILE A 210 6.25 3.74 15.84
C ILE A 210 6.09 2.88 17.09
N SER A 211 5.57 3.43 18.19
CA SER A 211 5.29 2.69 19.42
C SER A 211 4.17 1.64 19.27
N GLU A 212 3.33 1.76 18.23
CA GLU A 212 2.30 0.76 17.94
C GLU A 212 2.87 -0.63 17.61
N PHE A 213 4.17 -0.71 17.31
CA PHE A 213 4.86 -1.99 17.09
C PHE A 213 5.37 -2.68 18.36
N TRP A 214 5.32 -2.06 19.52
CA TRP A 214 5.93 -2.60 20.77
C TRP A 214 5.38 -3.96 21.20
N GLY A 215 4.18 -4.32 20.77
CA GLY A 215 3.60 -5.66 21.01
C GLY A 215 4.09 -6.75 20.06
N PHE A 216 4.96 -6.43 19.08
CA PHE A 216 5.43 -7.35 18.06
C PHE A 216 6.95 -7.55 18.16
N ASN A 217 7.42 -8.71 17.68
CA ASN A 217 8.85 -8.98 17.53
C ASN A 217 9.38 -8.26 16.27
N TYR A 218 9.63 -6.94 16.38
CA TYR A 218 10.02 -6.13 15.23
C TYR A 218 11.48 -5.71 15.25
N ARG A 219 12.03 -5.43 14.07
CA ARG A 219 13.36 -4.87 13.85
C ARG A 219 13.26 -3.71 12.87
N VAL A 220 14.02 -2.65 13.14
CA VAL A 220 14.21 -1.54 12.20
C VAL A 220 15.38 -1.89 11.29
N LEU A 221 15.11 -2.24 10.03
CA LEU A 221 16.13 -2.58 9.05
C LEU A 221 16.74 -1.34 8.38
N PHE A 222 15.95 -0.25 8.27
CA PHE A 222 16.42 1.05 7.84
C PHE A 222 15.78 2.15 8.70
N ASN A 223 16.63 3.05 9.21
CA ASN A 223 16.21 4.20 10.00
C ASN A 223 16.53 5.49 9.23
N PRO A 224 15.52 6.29 8.84
CA PRO A 224 15.72 7.54 8.11
C PRO A 224 16.55 8.57 8.87
N SER A 225 16.59 8.49 10.21
CA SER A 225 17.41 9.37 11.06
C SER A 225 18.86 8.89 11.20
N GLY A 226 19.24 7.77 10.57
CA GLY A 226 20.61 7.26 10.56
C GLY A 226 21.63 8.26 9.98
N LEU A 227 22.85 8.26 10.50
CA LEU A 227 23.87 9.28 10.20
C LEU A 227 24.12 9.44 8.69
N LEU A 228 24.27 8.34 7.96
CA LEU A 228 24.52 8.36 6.52
C LEU A 228 23.31 8.90 5.74
N ASN A 229 22.11 8.53 6.12
CA ASN A 229 20.90 9.03 5.45
C ASN A 229 20.69 10.52 5.72
N ARG A 230 21.02 11.01 6.91
CA ARG A 230 20.99 12.45 7.26
C ARG A 230 21.92 13.29 6.39
N LEU A 231 23.09 12.76 6.03
CA LEU A 231 24.04 13.44 5.15
C LEU A 231 23.51 13.54 3.72
N PHE A 232 22.84 12.52 3.22
CA PHE A 232 22.38 12.44 1.83
C PHE A 232 20.90 12.76 1.65
N LYS A 233 20.09 12.84 2.73
CA LYS A 233 18.63 13.13 2.74
C LYS A 233 17.82 12.31 1.72
N LYS A 234 18.19 11.05 1.53
CA LYS A 234 17.67 10.23 0.42
C LYS A 234 16.29 9.66 0.70
N ASP A 235 16.08 9.02 1.87
CA ASP A 235 14.89 8.24 2.13
C ASP A 235 14.26 8.65 3.48
N PRO A 236 12.99 9.14 3.47
CA PRO A 236 12.34 9.68 4.67
C PRO A 236 11.62 8.61 5.51
N PHE A 237 11.49 7.36 5.01
CA PHE A 237 10.65 6.34 5.61
C PHE A 237 11.48 5.25 6.29
N TYR A 238 10.93 4.72 7.39
CA TYR A 238 11.48 3.53 8.03
C TYR A 238 11.26 2.29 7.15
N TRP A 239 12.15 1.31 7.30
CA TRP A 239 11.88 -0.05 6.91
C TRP A 239 11.83 -0.92 8.16
N ILE A 240 10.65 -1.45 8.45
CA ILE A 240 10.39 -2.28 9.63
C ILE A 240 10.13 -3.71 9.17
N ALA A 241 10.73 -4.68 9.85
CA ALA A 241 10.44 -6.10 9.69
C ALA A 241 9.90 -6.66 11.00
N ILE A 242 8.82 -7.45 10.92
CA ILE A 242 8.20 -8.15 12.05
C ILE A 242 8.32 -9.65 11.77
N ASN A 243 8.78 -10.41 12.76
CA ASN A 243 8.92 -11.86 12.66
C ASN A 243 7.76 -12.55 13.40
N LYS A 244 7.25 -13.67 12.81
CA LYS A 244 6.31 -14.57 13.48
C LYS A 244 7.04 -15.48 14.44
#